data_065e3407ee3d6409cb9ef60a016dcc70
#
_entry.id   065e3407ee3d6409cb9ef60a016dcc70
#
_cell.length_a   1.000
_cell.length_b   1.000
_cell.length_c   1.000
_cell.angle_alpha   90.00
_cell.angle_beta   90.00
_cell.angle_gamma   90.00
#
_symmetry.space_group_name_H-M   'P 1'
#
loop_
_entity.id
_entity.type
_entity.pdbx_description
1 polymer ?
#
loop_
_entity_poly.entity_id
_entity_poly.type
_entity_poly.pdbx_seq_one_letter_code
_entity_poly.pdbx_strand_id
1 'polypeptide(L)'
;MKVLVLGASMNPQRYSYLAINDLVDNGHEVFAIGRGEGEVRGVRISESHMIIEDIHTVTVYLGAKNQLAYYAYLQELKPKRVIFNPGAENYELEKELMEAGIEVLSACTLVMLRTNQF
;
A
#
# COMPACT_ATOMS: atom_id res chain seq x y z
N MET A 1 -12.42 -4.69 2.92
CA MET A 1 -11.53 -5.40 1.96
C MET A 1 -10.15 -5.57 2.58
N LYS A 2 -9.33 -6.43 2.00
CA LYS A 2 -7.94 -6.58 2.45
C LYS A 2 -7.05 -5.55 1.77
N VAL A 3 -6.31 -4.79 2.55
CA VAL A 3 -5.47 -3.70 2.06
C VAL A 3 -4.04 -3.87 2.60
N LEU A 4 -3.06 -3.78 1.72
CA LEU A 4 -1.65 -3.77 2.10
C LEU A 4 -1.10 -2.34 2.01
N VAL A 5 -0.54 -1.85 3.10
CA VAL A 5 0.18 -0.58 3.13
C VAL A 5 1.66 -0.87 2.91
N LEU A 6 2.19 -0.43 1.78
CA LEU A 6 3.60 -0.64 1.40
C LEU A 6 4.39 0.65 1.64
N GLY A 7 5.37 0.58 2.52
CA GLY A 7 6.08 1.75 3.01
C GLY A 7 5.51 2.25 4.33
N ALA A 8 5.04 1.32 5.15
CA ALA A 8 4.45 1.65 6.44
C ALA A 8 5.49 2.20 7.42
N SER A 9 5.03 3.02 8.36
CA SER A 9 5.89 3.64 9.36
C SER A 9 5.15 3.77 10.69
N MET A 10 5.89 3.66 11.78
CA MET A 10 5.38 3.94 13.13
C MET A 10 5.45 5.44 13.47
N ASN A 11 6.02 6.25 12.58
CA ASN A 11 6.13 7.70 12.80
C ASN A 11 4.77 8.36 12.57
N PRO A 12 4.14 8.96 13.61
CA PRO A 12 2.81 9.55 13.49
C PRO A 12 2.72 10.73 12.49
N GLN A 13 3.86 11.26 12.06
CA GLN A 13 3.89 12.35 11.09
C GLN A 13 3.88 11.87 9.65
N ARG A 14 4.01 10.58 9.42
CA ARG A 14 4.00 10.01 8.07
C ARG A 14 2.57 9.73 7.59
N TYR A 15 2.32 10.00 6.31
CA TYR A 15 1.01 9.72 5.72
C TYR A 15 0.64 8.23 5.77
N SER A 16 1.63 7.33 5.67
CA SER A 16 1.36 5.89 5.80
C SER A 16 0.82 5.52 7.18
N TYR A 17 1.29 6.19 8.23
CA TYR A 17 0.75 5.99 9.57
C TYR A 17 -0.71 6.42 9.65
N LEU A 18 -1.02 7.60 9.11
CA LEU A 18 -2.40 8.10 9.08
C LEU A 18 -3.30 7.17 8.26
N ALA A 19 -2.77 6.64 7.16
CA ALA A 19 -3.52 5.72 6.31
C ALA A 19 -3.88 4.42 7.04
N ILE A 20 -2.96 3.85 7.80
CA ILE A 20 -3.26 2.66 8.62
C ILE A 20 -4.41 2.97 9.57
N ASN A 21 -4.35 4.10 10.26
CA ASN A 21 -5.42 4.49 11.19
C ASN A 21 -6.76 4.63 10.47
N ASP A 22 -6.79 5.36 9.36
CA ASP A 22 -8.03 5.59 8.61
C ASP A 22 -8.59 4.29 8.02
N LEU A 23 -7.72 3.40 7.51
CA LEU A 23 -8.14 2.12 6.97
C LEU A 23 -8.76 1.23 8.05
N VAL A 24 -8.14 1.16 9.22
CA VAL A 24 -8.69 0.40 10.35
C VAL A 24 -10.03 0.99 10.78
N ASP A 25 -10.13 2.32 10.88
CA ASP A 25 -11.37 2.99 11.25
C ASP A 25 -12.50 2.74 10.26
N ASN A 26 -12.16 2.50 8.99
CA ASN A 26 -13.15 2.19 7.95
C ASN A 26 -13.44 0.69 7.83
N GLY A 27 -12.94 -0.12 8.75
CA GLY A 27 -13.28 -1.53 8.84
C GLY A 27 -12.52 -2.45 7.89
N HIS A 28 -11.44 -1.97 7.27
CA HIS A 28 -10.63 -2.80 6.38
C HIS A 28 -9.69 -3.70 7.16
N GLU A 29 -9.38 -4.86 6.60
CA GLU A 29 -8.35 -5.75 7.13
C GLU A 29 -7.01 -5.27 6.57
N VAL A 30 -6.13 -4.77 7.45
CA VAL A 30 -4.91 -4.06 7.04
C VAL A 30 -3.67 -4.88 7.32
N PHE A 31 -2.80 -4.95 6.31
CA PHE A 31 -1.46 -5.54 6.40
C PHE A 31 -0.45 -4.45 6.10
N ALA A 32 0.75 -4.54 6.62
CA ALA A 32 1.73 -3.48 6.46
C ALA A 32 3.15 -4.02 6.28
N ILE A 33 3.85 -3.48 5.28
CA ILE A 33 5.26 -3.75 5.05
C ILE A 33 6.00 -2.42 5.14
N GLY A 34 7.06 -2.39 5.94
CA GLY A 34 7.87 -1.19 6.10
C GLY A 34 9.19 -1.49 6.76
N ARG A 35 10.02 -0.48 6.89
CA ARG A 35 11.33 -0.61 7.56
C ARG A 35 11.14 -0.72 9.06
N GLY A 36 11.87 -1.65 9.66
CA GLY A 36 11.76 -1.91 11.09
C GLY A 36 10.45 -2.60 11.43
N GLU A 37 10.46 -3.33 12.49
CA GLU A 37 9.28 -4.03 12.95
C GLU A 37 8.58 -3.24 14.05
N GLY A 38 7.26 -3.28 14.06
CA GLY A 38 6.48 -2.58 15.06
C GLY A 38 5.00 -2.79 14.82
N GLU A 39 4.19 -1.94 15.44
CA GLU A 39 2.74 -2.08 15.39
C GLU A 39 2.07 -0.72 15.41
N VAL A 40 1.02 -0.56 14.61
CA VAL A 40 0.16 0.62 14.59
C VAL A 40 -1.28 0.12 14.56
N ARG A 41 -2.09 0.52 15.54
CA ARG A 41 -3.50 0.15 15.61
C ARG A 41 -3.75 -1.36 15.52
N GLY A 42 -2.87 -2.16 16.10
CA GLY A 42 -2.96 -3.61 16.04
C GLY A 42 -2.45 -4.21 14.72
N VAL A 43 -2.02 -3.39 13.78
CA VAL A 43 -1.45 -3.84 12.51
C VAL A 43 0.05 -3.97 12.66
N ARG A 44 0.56 -5.19 12.45
CA ARG A 44 2.00 -5.43 12.55
C ARG A 44 2.71 -4.96 11.30
N ILE A 45 3.76 -4.16 11.48
CA ILE A 45 4.64 -3.75 10.39
C ILE A 45 5.80 -4.74 10.34
N SER A 46 6.04 -5.31 9.17
CA SER A 46 7.10 -6.28 8.92
C SER A 46 7.87 -5.91 7.67
N GLU A 47 9.11 -6.33 7.59
CA GLU A 47 9.91 -6.17 6.35
C GLU A 47 9.73 -7.37 5.41
N SER A 48 9.02 -8.38 5.84
CA SER A 48 8.81 -9.62 5.07
C SER A 48 7.89 -9.41 3.88
N HIS A 49 8.25 -9.95 2.73
CA HIS A 49 7.43 -9.96 1.52
C HIS A 49 6.39 -11.07 1.62
N MET A 50 5.38 -10.88 2.46
CA MET A 50 4.34 -11.86 2.72
C MET A 50 3.41 -12.00 1.51
N ILE A 51 3.15 -13.25 1.10
CA ILE A 51 2.12 -13.50 0.09
C ILE A 51 0.80 -13.74 0.81
N ILE A 52 -0.06 -12.75 0.75
CA ILE A 52 -1.37 -12.76 1.38
C ILE A 52 -2.41 -12.95 0.27
N GLU A 53 -3.27 -13.94 0.43
CA GLU A 53 -4.31 -14.21 -0.54
C GLU A 53 -5.37 -13.12 -0.52
N ASP A 54 -5.91 -12.81 -1.70
CA ASP A 54 -7.06 -11.91 -1.90
C ASP A 54 -6.82 -10.47 -1.45
N ILE A 55 -5.59 -9.98 -1.56
CA ILE A 55 -5.36 -8.54 -1.38
C ILE A 55 -6.11 -7.78 -2.48
N HIS A 56 -7.01 -6.91 -2.05
CA HIS A 56 -7.75 -6.06 -2.98
C HIS A 56 -6.90 -4.88 -3.44
N THR A 57 -6.31 -4.17 -2.49
CA THR A 57 -5.60 -2.93 -2.77
C THR A 57 -4.25 -2.91 -2.07
N VAL A 58 -3.22 -2.48 -2.81
CA VAL A 58 -1.94 -2.08 -2.24
C VAL A 58 -1.86 -0.56 -2.33
N THR A 59 -1.62 0.12 -1.20
CA THR A 59 -1.40 1.56 -1.19
C THR A 59 0.08 1.82 -0.95
N VAL A 60 0.73 2.48 -1.92
CA VAL A 60 2.18 2.64 -1.98
C VAL A 60 2.58 4.00 -1.42
N TYR A 61 3.49 3.97 -0.44
CA TYR A 61 4.07 5.16 0.20
C TYR A 61 5.59 5.23 0.09
N LEU A 62 6.17 4.40 -0.78
CA LEU A 62 7.61 4.42 -1.07
C LEU A 62 7.87 5.31 -2.29
N GLY A 63 8.97 6.06 -2.29
CA GLY A 63 9.43 6.72 -3.51
C GLY A 63 9.82 5.68 -4.56
N ALA A 64 9.81 6.07 -5.84
CA ALA A 64 10.04 5.17 -6.96
C ALA A 64 11.32 4.35 -6.82
N LYS A 65 12.39 4.97 -6.35
CA LYS A 65 13.69 4.30 -6.16
C LYS A 65 13.59 3.11 -5.20
N ASN A 66 12.82 3.25 -4.15
CA ASN A 66 12.67 2.20 -3.13
C ASN A 66 11.64 1.15 -3.51
N GLN A 67 10.95 1.32 -4.62
CA GLN A 67 9.96 0.36 -5.09
C GLN A 67 10.56 -0.80 -5.87
N LEU A 68 11.81 -0.66 -6.35
CA LEU A 68 12.45 -1.70 -7.17
C LEU A 68 12.44 -3.07 -6.49
N ALA A 69 12.67 -3.11 -5.19
CA ALA A 69 12.70 -4.36 -4.42
C ALA A 69 11.34 -5.06 -4.38
N TYR A 70 10.27 -4.39 -4.79
CA TYR A 70 8.90 -4.90 -4.68
C TYR A 70 8.24 -5.20 -6.03
N TYR A 71 8.91 -4.98 -7.15
CA TYR A 71 8.32 -5.21 -8.48
C TYR A 71 7.83 -6.65 -8.64
N ALA A 72 8.71 -7.61 -8.40
CA ALA A 72 8.35 -9.03 -8.52
C ALA A 72 7.32 -9.43 -7.47
N TYR A 73 7.45 -8.90 -6.26
CA TYR A 73 6.53 -9.18 -5.16
C TYR A 73 5.10 -8.76 -5.51
N LEU A 74 4.92 -7.55 -6.03
CA LEU A 74 3.59 -7.05 -6.39
C LEU A 74 2.95 -7.88 -7.50
N GLN A 75 3.75 -8.33 -8.46
CA GLN A 75 3.23 -9.19 -9.52
C GLN A 75 2.85 -10.57 -9.01
N GLU A 76 3.59 -11.10 -8.05
CA GLU A 76 3.26 -12.38 -7.42
C GLU A 76 2.03 -12.26 -6.51
N LEU A 77 1.92 -11.15 -5.78
CA LEU A 77 0.80 -10.88 -4.88
C LEU A 77 -0.52 -10.77 -5.63
N LYS A 78 -0.48 -10.22 -6.84
CA LYS A 78 -1.64 -10.04 -7.72
C LYS A 78 -2.81 -9.31 -7.06
N PRO A 79 -2.59 -8.10 -6.51
CA PRO A 79 -3.71 -7.33 -5.99
C PRO A 79 -4.64 -6.92 -7.13
N LYS A 80 -5.86 -6.58 -6.81
CA LYS A 80 -6.78 -6.07 -7.83
C LYS A 80 -6.47 -4.64 -8.21
N ARG A 81 -5.91 -3.87 -7.27
CA ARG A 81 -5.66 -2.45 -7.45
C ARG A 81 -4.40 -2.03 -6.71
N VAL A 82 -3.62 -1.13 -7.32
CA VAL A 82 -2.49 -0.49 -6.66
C VAL A 82 -2.67 1.03 -6.74
N ILE A 83 -2.58 1.69 -5.59
CA ILE A 83 -2.68 3.14 -5.49
C ILE A 83 -1.28 3.72 -5.23
N PHE A 84 -0.83 4.58 -6.13
CA PHE A 84 0.42 5.33 -5.97
C PHE A 84 0.08 6.69 -5.37
N ASN A 85 0.38 6.86 -4.08
CA ASN A 85 0.11 8.10 -3.37
C ASN A 85 1.04 9.22 -3.85
N PRO A 86 0.71 10.51 -3.57
CA PRO A 86 1.59 11.62 -3.95
C PRO A 86 3.03 11.40 -3.46
N GLY A 87 3.99 11.50 -4.38
CA GLY A 87 5.40 11.21 -4.11
C GLY A 87 5.83 9.78 -4.38
N ALA A 88 4.88 8.88 -4.63
CA ALA A 88 5.18 7.47 -4.93
C ALA A 88 5.05 7.15 -6.43
N GLU A 89 4.73 8.13 -7.25
CA GLU A 89 4.52 7.92 -8.68
C GLU A 89 5.71 7.21 -9.33
N ASN A 90 5.41 6.20 -10.15
CA ASN A 90 6.43 5.39 -10.81
C ASN A 90 5.89 4.85 -12.13
N TYR A 91 6.14 5.61 -13.19
CA TYR A 91 5.61 5.30 -14.52
C TYR A 91 5.97 3.88 -14.98
N GLU A 92 7.20 3.45 -14.76
CA GLU A 92 7.67 2.12 -15.18
C GLU A 92 6.89 1.01 -14.49
N LEU A 93 6.76 1.07 -13.17
CA LEU A 93 6.02 0.06 -12.40
C LEU A 93 4.54 0.11 -12.71
N GLU A 94 3.97 1.30 -12.82
CA GLU A 94 2.54 1.47 -13.16
C GLU A 94 2.22 0.78 -14.49
N LYS A 95 3.09 0.96 -15.47
CA LYS A 95 2.94 0.33 -16.79
C LYS A 95 3.01 -1.20 -16.70
N GLU A 96 3.98 -1.73 -15.96
CA GLU A 96 4.13 -3.18 -15.79
C GLU A 96 2.90 -3.78 -15.10
N LEU A 97 2.38 -3.11 -14.08
CA LEU A 97 1.20 -3.59 -13.37
C LEU A 97 -0.04 -3.57 -14.26
N MET A 98 -0.23 -2.51 -15.03
CA MET A 98 -1.34 -2.43 -15.98
C MET A 98 -1.26 -3.53 -17.03
N GLU A 99 -0.08 -3.82 -17.53
CA GLU A 99 0.14 -4.90 -18.49
C GLU A 99 -0.17 -6.27 -17.88
N ALA A 100 -0.03 -6.41 -16.57
CA ALA A 100 -0.39 -7.61 -15.83
C ALA A 100 -1.88 -7.69 -15.47
N GLY A 101 -2.68 -6.71 -15.89
CA GLY A 101 -4.12 -6.70 -15.63
C GLY A 101 -4.52 -6.12 -14.28
N ILE A 102 -3.62 -5.41 -13.61
CA ILE A 102 -3.87 -4.79 -12.30
C ILE A 102 -4.31 -3.34 -12.51
N GLU A 103 -5.38 -2.93 -11.83
CA GLU A 103 -5.83 -1.54 -11.86
C GLU A 103 -4.81 -0.66 -11.13
N VAL A 104 -4.46 0.48 -11.73
CA VAL A 104 -3.50 1.41 -11.17
C VAL A 104 -4.12 2.79 -11.04
N LEU A 105 -3.97 3.42 -9.88
CA LEU A 105 -4.44 4.78 -9.62
C LEU A 105 -3.29 5.62 -9.09
N SER A 106 -3.19 6.86 -9.57
CA SER A 106 -2.36 7.89 -8.94
C SER A 106 -3.31 8.77 -8.12
N ALA A 107 -3.35 8.56 -6.83
CA ALA A 107 -4.34 9.19 -5.96
C ALA A 107 -3.84 9.22 -4.51
N CYS A 108 -4.53 9.99 -3.68
CA CYS A 108 -4.25 10.05 -2.25
C CYS A 108 -5.25 9.17 -1.50
N THR A 109 -4.75 8.09 -0.90
CA THR A 109 -5.58 7.15 -0.15
C THR A 109 -6.39 7.82 0.97
N LEU A 110 -5.77 8.76 1.70
CA LEU A 110 -6.46 9.49 2.77
C LEU A 110 -7.65 10.27 2.23
N VAL A 111 -7.47 10.95 1.10
CA VAL A 111 -8.56 11.71 0.46
C VAL A 111 -9.66 10.77 0.00
N MET A 112 -9.28 9.64 -0.60
CA MET A 112 -10.26 8.65 -1.06
C MET A 112 -11.11 8.12 0.11
N LEU A 113 -10.47 7.82 1.24
CA LEU A 113 -11.18 7.32 2.42
C LEU A 113 -12.12 8.38 3.00
N ARG A 114 -11.68 9.63 3.04
CA ARG A 114 -12.44 10.73 3.63
C ARG A 114 -13.57 11.24 2.73
N THR A 115 -13.56 10.85 1.45
CA THR A 115 -14.58 11.21 0.48
C THR A 115 -15.41 10.01 0.02
N ASN A 116 -15.32 8.88 0.70
CA ASN A 116 -16.02 7.64 0.35
C ASN A 116 -15.72 7.14 -1.07
N GLN A 117 -14.49 7.32 -1.53
CA GLN A 117 -14.08 6.90 -2.88
C GLN A 117 -13.04 5.78 -2.87
N PHE A 118 -12.73 5.27 -1.71
CA PHE A 118 -11.71 4.21 -1.60
C PHE A 118 -12.18 2.83 -2.09
#